data_33c185707704b1d79a8aa17147074893
#
_entry.id   33c185707704b1d79a8aa17147074893
#
_cell.length_a   1.000
_cell.length_b   1.000
_cell.length_c   1.000
_cell.angle_alpha   90.00
_cell.angle_beta   90.00
_cell.angle_gamma   90.00
#
_symmetry.space_group_name_H-M   'P 1'
#
loop_
_entity.id
_entity.type
_entity.pdbx_description
1 polymer ?
#
loop_
_entity_poly.entity_id
_entity_poly.type
_entity_poly.pdbx_seq_one_letter_code
_entity_poly.pdbx_strand_id
1 'polypeptide(L)'
;MILIAKCRVGYPCRYHGCPVRSPQLIKKIKNLPYLLVCPECESGLPTPRPPIYVEDGQFFLGRGKDITCLLLQYCEQKIIKLQQLKIEKFIGVKGSPCCDPKKGLFAYYLRKIGIKSRLQL
;
A
#
# COMPACT_ATOMS: atom_id res chain seq x y z
N MET A 1 -1.97 -4.26 -16.31
CA MET A 1 -1.66 -4.97 -15.06
C MET A 1 -2.23 -4.20 -13.89
N ILE A 2 -2.73 -4.89 -12.89
CA ILE A 2 -3.33 -4.29 -11.69
C ILE A 2 -2.37 -4.44 -10.51
N LEU A 3 -2.16 -3.37 -9.77
CA LEU A 3 -1.38 -3.40 -8.54
C LEU A 3 -2.34 -3.56 -7.36
N ILE A 4 -2.05 -4.48 -6.45
CA ILE A 4 -2.96 -4.82 -5.35
C ILE A 4 -2.21 -4.85 -4.02
N ALA A 5 -2.77 -4.21 -3.00
CA ALA A 5 -2.26 -4.33 -1.63
C ALA A 5 -2.36 -5.79 -1.18
N LYS A 6 -1.24 -6.37 -0.73
CA LYS A 6 -1.14 -7.80 -0.39
C LYS A 6 -2.21 -8.28 0.59
N CYS A 7 -2.54 -7.46 1.58
CA CYS A 7 -3.51 -7.88 2.61
C CYS A 7 -4.93 -8.08 2.04
N ARG A 8 -5.23 -7.49 0.88
CA ARG A 8 -6.54 -7.65 0.24
C ARG A 8 -6.74 -9.05 -0.36
N VAL A 9 -5.66 -9.78 -0.59
CA VAL A 9 -5.73 -11.17 -1.08
C VAL A 9 -5.36 -12.20 -0.02
N GLY A 10 -5.24 -11.78 1.24
CA GLY A 10 -5.11 -12.69 2.37
C GLY A 10 -3.74 -12.72 3.05
N TYR A 11 -2.76 -11.96 2.58
CA TYR A 11 -1.45 -11.90 3.24
C TYR A 11 -1.55 -11.14 4.56
N PRO A 12 -1.02 -11.70 5.67
CA PRO A 12 -1.12 -11.07 7.00
C PRO A 12 -0.03 -10.00 7.19
N CYS A 13 -0.05 -8.96 6.36
CA CYS A 13 0.99 -7.93 6.34
C CYS A 13 0.57 -6.60 6.97
N ARG A 14 -0.66 -6.51 7.51
CA ARG A 14 -1.09 -5.33 8.25
C ARG A 14 -0.43 -5.28 9.62
N TYR A 15 -0.42 -4.10 10.26
CA TYR A 15 0.28 -3.88 11.52
C TYR A 15 -0.12 -4.89 12.62
N HIS A 16 -1.37 -5.30 12.67
CA HIS A 16 -1.87 -6.28 13.66
C HIS A 16 -1.76 -7.74 13.19
N GLY A 17 -1.22 -7.99 12.00
CA GLY A 17 -1.05 -9.33 11.48
C GLY A 17 -2.30 -9.97 10.89
N CYS A 18 -3.42 -9.25 10.82
CA CYS A 18 -4.67 -9.77 10.24
C CYS A 18 -4.89 -9.19 8.84
N PRO A 19 -5.23 -10.02 7.85
CA PRO A 19 -5.47 -9.53 6.49
C PRO A 19 -6.83 -8.84 6.35
N VAL A 20 -6.96 -8.01 5.31
CA VAL A 20 -8.24 -7.42 4.89
C VAL A 20 -8.68 -8.14 3.62
N ARG A 21 -8.86 -9.42 3.73
CA ARG A 21 -9.16 -10.28 2.59
C ARG A 21 -10.50 -9.93 1.95
N SER A 22 -10.51 -9.81 0.63
CA SER A 22 -11.72 -9.61 -0.16
C SER A 22 -11.92 -10.82 -1.09
N PRO A 23 -12.82 -11.74 -0.76
CA PRO A 23 -13.11 -12.89 -1.64
C PRO A 23 -13.59 -12.47 -3.03
N GLN A 24 -14.35 -11.37 -3.11
CA GLN A 24 -14.82 -10.83 -4.38
C GLN A 24 -13.67 -10.38 -5.26
N LEU A 25 -12.70 -9.69 -4.67
CA LEU A 25 -11.52 -9.23 -5.38
C LEU A 25 -10.68 -10.41 -5.87
N ILE A 26 -10.43 -11.38 -4.98
CA ILE A 26 -9.67 -12.59 -5.31
C ILE A 26 -10.28 -13.31 -6.50
N LYS A 27 -11.59 -13.44 -6.52
CA LYS A 27 -12.31 -14.10 -7.63
C LYS A 27 -12.15 -13.33 -8.94
N LYS A 28 -12.23 -11.99 -8.89
CA LYS A 28 -12.14 -11.15 -10.09
C LYS A 28 -10.75 -11.15 -10.72
N ILE A 29 -9.70 -11.25 -9.92
CA ILE A 29 -8.33 -11.18 -10.42
C ILE A 29 -7.76 -12.53 -10.86
N LYS A 30 -8.49 -13.61 -10.67
CA LYS A 30 -8.02 -14.98 -10.92
C LYS A 30 -7.36 -15.16 -12.28
N ASN A 31 -7.90 -14.52 -13.32
CA ASN A 31 -7.39 -14.63 -14.69
C ASN A 31 -6.80 -13.32 -15.22
N LEU A 32 -6.46 -12.39 -14.33
CA LEU A 32 -5.88 -11.10 -14.71
C LEU A 32 -4.42 -11.01 -14.27
N PRO A 33 -3.56 -10.34 -15.03
CA PRO A 33 -2.21 -10.06 -14.57
C PRO A 33 -2.24 -9.05 -13.44
N TYR A 34 -1.56 -9.35 -12.34
CA TYR A 34 -1.48 -8.44 -11.20
C TYR A 34 -0.14 -8.55 -10.49
N LEU A 35 0.19 -7.50 -9.73
CA LEU A 35 1.32 -7.46 -8.82
C LEU A 35 0.82 -7.15 -7.41
N LEU A 36 1.45 -7.76 -6.42
CA LEU A 36 1.15 -7.52 -5.02
C LEU A 36 2.17 -6.56 -4.42
N VAL A 37 1.72 -5.69 -3.53
CA VAL A 37 2.57 -4.71 -2.85
C VAL A 37 2.11 -4.51 -1.42
N CYS A 38 3.08 -4.35 -0.51
CA CYS A 38 2.84 -3.88 0.85
C CYS A 38 3.89 -2.83 1.19
N PRO A 39 3.57 -1.55 1.05
CA PRO A 39 4.56 -0.48 1.26
C PRO A 39 5.19 -0.52 2.65
N GLU A 40 4.42 -0.85 3.69
CA GLU A 40 4.95 -0.90 5.05
C GLU A 40 5.94 -2.04 5.23
N CYS A 41 5.59 -3.25 4.80
CA CYS A 41 6.49 -4.39 4.91
C CYS A 41 7.70 -4.25 3.99
N GLU A 42 7.50 -3.77 2.77
CA GLU A 42 8.59 -3.61 1.80
C GLU A 42 9.57 -2.53 2.21
N SER A 43 9.15 -1.56 3.00
CA SER A 43 10.05 -0.55 3.56
C SER A 43 10.84 -1.03 4.77
N GLY A 44 10.61 -2.28 5.21
CA GLY A 44 11.37 -2.91 6.27
C GLY A 44 10.69 -2.97 7.63
N LEU A 45 9.42 -2.57 7.72
CA LEU A 45 8.69 -2.63 8.98
C LEU A 45 8.26 -4.07 9.30
N PRO A 46 8.36 -4.50 10.57
CA PRO A 46 7.96 -5.86 10.94
C PRO A 46 6.44 -6.03 11.01
N THR A 47 6.00 -7.27 11.04
CA THR A 47 4.61 -7.64 11.30
C THR A 47 4.61 -8.68 12.44
N PRO A 48 3.89 -8.52 13.55
CA PRO A 48 3.10 -7.34 13.89
C PRO A 48 3.97 -6.12 14.24
N ARG A 49 3.34 -4.95 14.24
CA ARG A 49 4.01 -3.70 14.55
C ARG A 49 3.00 -2.71 15.14
N PRO A 50 3.47 -1.67 15.85
CA PRO A 50 2.56 -0.60 16.26
C PRO A 50 1.92 0.07 15.06
N PRO A 51 0.70 0.62 15.19
CA PRO A 51 0.09 1.36 14.09
C PRO A 51 0.89 2.60 13.74
N ILE A 52 0.75 3.06 12.49
CA ILE A 52 1.39 4.27 12.01
C ILE A 52 0.45 5.45 12.28
N TYR A 53 0.96 6.47 12.94
CA TYR A 53 0.25 7.73 13.18
C TYR A 53 0.77 8.81 12.24
N VAL A 54 -0.14 9.64 11.75
CA VAL A 54 0.20 10.76 10.88
C VAL A 54 -0.11 12.04 11.63
N GLU A 55 0.90 12.91 11.77
CA GLU A 55 0.76 14.20 12.46
C GLU A 55 1.60 15.24 11.73
N ASP A 56 0.96 16.33 11.31
CA ASP A 56 1.61 17.45 10.59
C ASP A 56 2.44 16.98 9.39
N GLY A 57 1.92 16.01 8.64
CA GLY A 57 2.60 15.49 7.47
C GLY A 57 3.74 14.53 7.76
N GLN A 58 3.97 14.18 9.02
CA GLN A 58 4.99 13.23 9.44
C GLN A 58 4.36 11.89 9.83
N PHE A 59 5.11 10.82 9.62
CA PHE A 59 4.67 9.45 9.89
C PHE A 59 5.46 8.87 11.06
N PHE A 60 4.75 8.35 12.07
CA PHE A 60 5.34 7.79 13.26
C PHE A 60 4.92 6.35 13.46
N LEU A 61 5.87 5.47 13.74
CA LEU A 61 5.60 4.09 14.12
C LEU A 61 5.39 4.03 15.63
N GLY A 62 4.14 3.81 16.06
CA GLY A 62 3.80 3.88 17.47
C GLY A 62 4.04 5.27 18.05
N ARG A 63 4.53 5.29 19.29
CA ARG A 63 4.74 6.56 20.01
C ARG A 63 6.19 7.03 19.92
N GLY A 64 6.63 7.52 18.81
CA GLY A 64 7.88 8.24 18.85
C GLY A 64 8.91 7.90 17.82
N LYS A 65 8.79 6.83 17.08
CA LYS A 65 9.75 6.56 16.00
C LYS A 65 9.26 7.21 14.72
N ASP A 66 9.94 8.25 14.28
CA ASP A 66 9.66 8.93 13.01
C ASP A 66 10.16 8.06 11.85
N ILE A 67 9.23 7.62 11.02
CA ILE A 67 9.52 6.79 9.83
C ILE A 67 9.20 7.53 8.53
N THR A 68 9.07 8.85 8.59
CA THR A 68 8.72 9.66 7.42
C THR A 68 9.71 9.45 6.29
N CYS A 69 11.01 9.61 6.55
CA CYS A 69 12.04 9.43 5.52
C CYS A 69 12.04 8.02 4.96
N LEU A 70 11.86 7.02 5.81
CA LEU A 70 11.80 5.61 5.39
C LEU A 70 10.68 5.38 4.37
N LEU A 71 9.49 5.86 4.67
CA LEU A 71 8.33 5.69 3.79
C LEU A 71 8.45 6.51 2.51
N LEU A 72 8.95 7.74 2.60
CA LEU A 72 9.15 8.59 1.42
C LEU A 72 10.17 7.98 0.47
N GLN A 73 11.29 7.49 0.98
CA GLN A 73 12.31 6.83 0.16
C GLN A 73 11.76 5.59 -0.53
N TYR A 74 11.00 4.78 0.20
CA TYR A 74 10.36 3.62 -0.38
C TYR A 74 9.45 4.01 -1.54
N CYS A 75 8.57 4.99 -1.33
CA CYS A 75 7.63 5.43 -2.35
C CYS A 75 8.35 5.96 -3.59
N GLU A 76 9.36 6.80 -3.41
CA GLU A 76 10.13 7.38 -4.51
C GLU A 76 10.82 6.30 -5.36
N GLN A 77 11.43 5.32 -4.70
CA GLN A 77 12.11 4.23 -5.41
C GLN A 77 11.11 3.29 -6.08
N LYS A 78 10.00 2.99 -5.40
CA LYS A 78 9.01 2.05 -5.92
C LYS A 78 8.32 2.58 -7.17
N ILE A 79 7.95 3.86 -7.21
CA ILE A 79 7.27 4.42 -8.38
C ILE A 79 8.17 4.42 -9.62
N ILE A 80 9.49 4.56 -9.45
CA ILE A 80 10.43 4.48 -10.58
C ILE A 80 10.33 3.09 -11.21
N LYS A 81 10.29 2.04 -10.40
CA LYS A 81 10.14 0.66 -10.88
C LYS A 81 8.78 0.43 -11.54
N LEU A 82 7.72 0.96 -10.92
CA LEU A 82 6.36 0.78 -11.41
C LEU A 82 6.10 1.51 -12.73
N GLN A 83 6.76 2.64 -12.96
CA GLN A 83 6.64 3.38 -14.22
C GLN A 83 7.05 2.55 -15.43
N GLN A 84 7.93 1.57 -15.25
CA GLN A 84 8.40 0.71 -16.33
C GLN A 84 7.38 -0.40 -16.65
N LEU A 85 6.33 -0.51 -15.86
CA LEU A 85 5.27 -1.49 -16.03
C LEU A 85 3.98 -0.79 -16.42
N LYS A 86 3.11 -1.49 -17.15
CA LYS A 86 1.80 -0.95 -17.53
C LYS A 86 0.80 -1.22 -16.41
N ILE A 87 0.86 -0.40 -15.36
CA ILE A 87 -0.08 -0.47 -14.25
C ILE A 87 -1.26 0.46 -14.53
N GLU A 88 -2.46 -0.09 -14.53
CA GLU A 88 -3.68 0.65 -14.83
C GLU A 88 -4.29 1.27 -13.58
N LYS A 89 -4.30 0.51 -12.48
CA LYS A 89 -4.90 0.95 -11.22
C LYS A 89 -4.29 0.22 -10.04
N PHE A 90 -4.49 0.79 -8.86
CA PHE A 90 -4.08 0.23 -7.59
C PHE A 90 -5.31 -0.06 -6.74
N ILE A 91 -5.41 -1.27 -6.20
CA ILE A 91 -6.45 -1.64 -5.24
C ILE A 91 -5.85 -1.52 -3.85
N GLY A 92 -6.26 -0.49 -3.13
CA GLY A 92 -5.73 -0.14 -1.82
C GLY A 92 -6.55 -0.66 -0.66
N VAL A 93 -6.34 -0.05 0.50
CA VAL A 93 -6.97 -0.43 1.77
C VAL A 93 -7.55 0.80 2.44
N LYS A 94 -8.84 0.78 2.73
CA LYS A 94 -9.51 1.88 3.42
C LYS A 94 -8.88 2.10 4.80
N GLY A 95 -8.55 3.36 5.09
CA GLY A 95 -7.98 3.74 6.37
C GLY A 95 -6.49 3.50 6.53
N SER A 96 -5.83 2.87 5.56
CA SER A 96 -4.39 2.63 5.64
C SER A 96 -3.61 3.93 5.45
N PRO A 97 -2.59 4.20 6.29
CA PRO A 97 -1.76 5.40 6.10
C PRO A 97 -0.99 5.41 4.79
N CYS A 98 -0.76 4.26 4.20
CA CYS A 98 -0.06 4.14 2.91
C CYS A 98 -0.98 3.82 1.75
N CYS A 99 -1.94 2.92 1.94
CA CYS A 99 -2.71 2.31 0.86
C CYS A 99 -4.14 2.81 0.71
N ASP A 100 -4.59 3.75 1.55
CA ASP A 100 -5.92 4.34 1.37
C ASP A 100 -5.98 5.10 0.06
N PRO A 101 -7.00 4.85 -0.79
CA PRO A 101 -7.07 5.50 -2.10
C PRO A 101 -7.07 7.03 -2.07
N LYS A 102 -7.60 7.63 -1.01
CA LYS A 102 -7.70 9.10 -0.90
C LYS A 102 -6.58 9.71 -0.07
N LYS A 103 -6.22 9.08 1.05
CA LYS A 103 -5.33 9.65 2.06
C LYS A 103 -3.97 8.95 2.16
N GLY A 104 -3.80 7.80 1.54
CA GLY A 104 -2.58 7.02 1.66
C GLY A 104 -1.38 7.66 0.97
N LEU A 105 -0.22 7.58 1.61
CA LEU A 105 1.02 8.12 1.07
C LEU A 105 1.41 7.46 -0.25
N PHE A 106 1.35 6.13 -0.30
CA PHE A 106 1.69 5.39 -1.52
C PHE A 106 0.72 5.71 -2.65
N ALA A 107 -0.58 5.80 -2.35
CA ALA A 107 -1.60 6.18 -3.33
C ALA A 107 -1.34 7.58 -3.89
N TYR A 108 -0.87 8.51 -3.05
CA TYR A 108 -0.50 9.85 -3.49
C TYR A 108 0.62 9.81 -4.53
N TYR A 109 1.68 9.04 -4.26
CA TYR A 109 2.78 8.89 -5.22
C TYR A 109 2.33 8.23 -6.52
N LEU A 110 1.45 7.23 -6.42
CA LEU A 110 0.90 6.58 -7.62
C LEU A 110 0.09 7.55 -8.48
N ARG A 111 -0.69 8.44 -7.86
CA ARG A 111 -1.43 9.45 -8.63
C ARG A 111 -0.50 10.37 -9.43
N LYS A 112 0.67 10.69 -8.89
CA LYS A 112 1.65 11.52 -9.60
C LYS A 112 2.12 10.90 -10.90
N ILE A 113 2.11 9.59 -11.01
CA ILE A 113 2.52 8.87 -12.22
C ILE A 113 1.30 8.34 -13.02
N GLY A 114 0.10 8.83 -12.69
CA GLY A 114 -1.11 8.52 -13.47
C GLY A 114 -1.84 7.25 -13.07
N ILE A 115 -1.47 6.61 -11.96
CA ILE A 115 -2.13 5.41 -11.48
C ILE A 115 -3.20 5.79 -10.47
N LYS A 116 -4.46 5.46 -10.76
CA LYS A 116 -5.59 5.72 -9.86
C LYS A 116 -5.75 4.60 -8.84
N SER A 117 -6.13 4.98 -7.63
CA SER A 117 -6.36 4.03 -6.54
C SER A 117 -7.85 3.84 -6.29
N ARG A 118 -8.24 2.60 -6.00
CA ARG A 118 -9.64 2.23 -5.73
C ARG A 118 -9.68 1.19 -4.61
N LEU A 119 -10.86 0.93 -4.07
CA LEU A 119 -11.07 -0.12 -3.07
C LEU A 119 -11.52 -1.43 -3.70
N GLN A 120 -12.12 -1.37 -4.87
CA GLN A 120 -12.58 -2.55 -5.62
C GLN A 120 -12.28 -2.38 -7.11
N LEU A 121 -12.29 -3.48 -7.80
CA LEU A 121 -12.13 -3.51 -9.25
C LEU A 121 -13.32 -2.90 -9.97
#